data_f955e438dae214a7ca40d1df8fbf1b12
#
_entry.id   f955e438dae214a7ca40d1df8fbf1b12
#
_cell.length_a   1.000
_cell.length_b   1.000
_cell.length_c   1.000
_cell.angle_alpha   90.00
_cell.angle_beta   90.00
_cell.angle_gamma   90.00
#
_symmetry.space_group_name_H-M   'P 1'
#
loop_
_entity.id
_entity.type
_entity.pdbx_description
1 polymer ?
#
loop_
_entity_poly.entity_id
_entity_poly.type
_entity_poly.pdbx_seq_one_letter_code
_entity_poly.pdbx_strand_id
1 'polypeptide(L)'
;MNPTPQIPLNAPFNEAQRLWLNGYIAGIISQANSESNPSESSKNKIKQRIPIVFASQSGNSQSLAEQFGDELEKSGFETPVFGAEEYENFDLTKEEFLLIISSTWGDGDPPDNAVDFWNHINSENHPRLEKLQYSVLGLGDKNYLHFCAMGEKFDKRLEELGAKRLTPRGECDVDYEETAEDWFNGVLKKLDTSIKKETTKANTDGYSKKNPFPAKVILNKNLNEQESQKQTHHVEFDLSGSNLSYEAGDVL
;
A
#
# COMPACT_ATOMS: atom_id res chain seq x y z
N MET A 1 -27.45 -11.75 24.67
CA MET A 1 -26.23 -12.44 24.15
C MET A 1 -26.69 -13.73 23.51
N ASN A 2 -26.55 -13.87 22.21
CA ASN A 2 -26.83 -15.14 21.54
C ASN A 2 -25.71 -16.13 21.87
N PRO A 3 -26.03 -17.37 22.30
CA PRO A 3 -25.01 -18.35 22.62
C PRO A 3 -24.18 -18.68 21.38
N THR A 4 -22.86 -18.76 21.54
CA THR A 4 -21.94 -19.18 20.48
C THR A 4 -22.33 -20.58 20.00
N PRO A 5 -22.55 -20.81 18.70
CA PRO A 5 -22.87 -22.15 18.18
C PRO A 5 -21.76 -23.14 18.57
N GLN A 6 -22.15 -24.29 19.06
CA GLN A 6 -21.22 -25.37 19.43
C GLN A 6 -21.48 -26.61 18.61
N ILE A 7 -20.43 -27.35 18.28
CA ILE A 7 -20.55 -28.62 17.58
C ILE A 7 -21.19 -29.63 18.50
N PRO A 8 -22.28 -30.29 18.07
CA PRO A 8 -23.00 -31.26 18.88
C PRO A 8 -22.10 -32.42 19.34
N LEU A 9 -22.39 -32.95 20.53
CA LEU A 9 -21.64 -34.09 21.11
C LEU A 9 -21.69 -35.37 20.27
N ASN A 10 -22.75 -35.54 19.48
CA ASN A 10 -22.96 -36.67 18.59
C ASN A 10 -22.38 -36.48 17.17
N ALA A 11 -21.69 -35.35 16.91
CA ALA A 11 -21.00 -35.16 15.65
C ALA A 11 -19.80 -36.14 15.51
N PRO A 12 -19.42 -36.54 14.31
CA PRO A 12 -18.40 -37.57 14.07
C PRO A 12 -16.97 -37.00 14.25
N PHE A 13 -16.72 -36.31 15.35
CA PHE A 13 -15.43 -35.73 15.73
C PHE A 13 -15.00 -36.24 17.10
N ASN A 14 -13.71 -36.47 17.29
CA ASN A 14 -13.19 -36.74 18.63
C ASN A 14 -13.17 -35.44 19.49
N GLU A 15 -12.92 -35.59 20.77
CA GLU A 15 -12.96 -34.47 21.72
C GLU A 15 -12.01 -33.33 21.36
N ALA A 16 -10.77 -33.65 20.97
CA ALA A 16 -9.77 -32.66 20.57
C ALA A 16 -10.19 -31.90 19.31
N GLN A 17 -10.74 -32.59 18.32
CA GLN A 17 -11.26 -31.98 17.10
C GLN A 17 -12.46 -31.06 17.38
N ARG A 18 -13.37 -31.45 18.27
CA ARG A 18 -14.50 -30.60 18.67
C ARG A 18 -14.05 -29.34 19.40
N LEU A 19 -13.09 -29.47 20.32
CA LEU A 19 -12.53 -28.31 21.03
C LEU A 19 -11.86 -27.34 20.06
N TRP A 20 -11.08 -27.84 19.14
CA TRP A 20 -10.42 -27.02 18.11
C TRP A 20 -11.44 -26.31 17.21
N LEU A 21 -12.44 -27.05 16.68
CA LEU A 21 -13.48 -26.50 15.81
C LEU A 21 -14.36 -25.49 16.56
N ASN A 22 -14.72 -25.74 17.83
CA ASN A 22 -15.48 -24.76 18.63
C ASN A 22 -14.68 -23.47 18.87
N GLY A 23 -13.38 -23.58 19.12
CA GLY A 23 -12.49 -22.41 19.23
C GLY A 23 -12.40 -21.63 17.91
N TYR A 24 -12.28 -22.32 16.78
CA TYR A 24 -12.24 -21.71 15.46
C TYR A 24 -13.55 -20.99 15.12
N ILE A 25 -14.72 -21.64 15.35
CA ILE A 25 -16.04 -21.03 15.16
C ILE A 25 -16.23 -19.82 16.06
N ALA A 26 -15.81 -19.90 17.33
CA ALA A 26 -15.86 -18.78 18.27
C ALA A 26 -15.01 -17.61 17.80
N GLY A 27 -13.83 -17.88 17.22
CA GLY A 27 -12.96 -16.86 16.63
C GLY A 27 -13.61 -16.13 15.44
N ILE A 28 -14.18 -16.88 14.50
CA ILE A 28 -14.90 -16.31 13.34
C ILE A 28 -16.10 -15.46 13.81
N ILE A 29 -16.89 -15.95 14.75
CA ILE A 29 -18.06 -15.20 15.25
C ILE A 29 -17.65 -13.97 16.05
N SER A 30 -16.53 -14.03 16.78
CA SER A 30 -15.96 -12.88 17.46
C SER A 30 -15.53 -11.80 16.47
N GLN A 31 -14.93 -12.20 15.36
CA GLN A 31 -14.54 -11.30 14.27
C GLN A 31 -15.77 -10.69 13.60
N ALA A 32 -16.78 -11.49 13.25
CA ALA A 32 -18.04 -11.03 12.68
C ALA A 32 -18.85 -10.11 13.63
N ASN A 33 -18.79 -10.36 14.93
CA ASN A 33 -19.44 -9.51 15.95
C ASN A 33 -18.64 -8.24 16.26
N SER A 34 -17.35 -8.19 15.92
CA SER A 34 -16.54 -6.96 15.99
C SER A 34 -16.93 -5.97 14.89
N GLU A 35 -17.48 -6.46 13.78
CA GLU A 35 -18.04 -5.62 12.71
C GLU A 35 -19.44 -5.09 13.01
N SER A 36 -20.14 -5.60 14.02
CA SER A 36 -21.54 -5.25 14.32
C SER A 36 -21.79 -4.44 15.59
N ASN A 37 -20.77 -3.97 16.30
CA ASN A 37 -20.92 -2.96 17.35
C ASN A 37 -20.37 -1.63 16.86
N PRO A 38 -21.22 -0.67 16.45
CA PRO A 38 -20.79 0.71 16.32
C PRO A 38 -20.67 1.30 17.73
N SER A 39 -19.53 1.10 18.42
CA SER A 39 -19.15 2.02 19.48
C SER A 39 -18.90 3.35 18.82
N GLU A 40 -19.76 4.32 19.10
CA GLU A 40 -19.62 5.73 18.78
C GLU A 40 -18.22 6.24 19.14
N SER A 41 -17.33 6.24 18.18
CA SER A 41 -16.21 7.16 17.97
C SER A 41 -15.25 6.73 16.86
N SER A 42 -15.68 5.96 15.88
CA SER A 42 -15.01 5.97 14.58
C SER A 42 -15.84 6.86 13.66
N LYS A 43 -15.57 8.16 13.67
CA LYS A 43 -15.85 9.00 12.52
C LYS A 43 -15.28 8.23 11.34
N ASN A 44 -16.12 7.82 10.39
CA ASN A 44 -15.74 7.32 9.08
C ASN A 44 -14.73 8.32 8.49
N LYS A 45 -13.45 8.10 8.73
CA LYS A 45 -12.41 8.82 8.02
C LYS A 45 -12.51 8.27 6.62
N ILE A 46 -13.15 9.02 5.74
CA ILE A 46 -13.11 8.76 4.29
C ILE A 46 -11.62 8.63 3.99
N LYS A 47 -11.18 7.40 3.68
CA LYS A 47 -9.80 7.19 3.26
C LYS A 47 -9.60 7.96 1.97
N GLN A 48 -8.55 8.78 1.90
CA GLN A 48 -8.20 9.46 0.67
C GLN A 48 -7.91 8.44 -0.42
N ARG A 49 -8.57 8.59 -1.57
CA ARG A 49 -8.40 7.69 -2.70
C ARG A 49 -7.24 8.16 -3.57
N ILE A 50 -6.33 7.25 -3.90
CA ILE A 50 -5.13 7.50 -4.73
C ILE A 50 -5.01 6.35 -5.73
N PRO A 51 -5.69 6.41 -6.87
CA PRO A 51 -5.54 5.39 -7.89
C PRO A 51 -4.13 5.40 -8.49
N ILE A 52 -3.61 4.22 -8.80
CA ILE A 52 -2.38 4.01 -9.56
C ILE A 52 -2.77 3.37 -10.89
N VAL A 53 -2.34 3.96 -11.99
CA VAL A 53 -2.50 3.40 -13.34
C VAL A 53 -1.15 2.96 -13.86
N PHE A 54 -1.02 1.70 -14.28
CA PHE A 54 0.20 1.22 -14.90
C PHE A 54 0.03 0.96 -16.40
N ALA A 55 1.06 1.35 -17.15
CA ALA A 55 1.23 1.05 -18.56
C ALA A 55 2.49 0.20 -18.72
N SER A 56 2.35 -1.08 -19.06
CA SER A 56 3.45 -2.04 -19.04
C SER A 56 3.42 -3.01 -20.21
N GLN A 57 4.58 -3.25 -20.80
CA GLN A 57 4.78 -4.29 -21.80
C GLN A 57 5.41 -5.55 -21.19
N SER A 58 6.32 -5.38 -20.23
CA SER A 58 7.13 -6.46 -19.63
C SER A 58 6.72 -6.82 -18.21
N GLY A 59 5.78 -6.09 -17.60
CA GLY A 59 5.32 -6.30 -16.23
C GLY A 59 6.02 -5.45 -15.17
N ASN A 60 7.14 -4.76 -15.47
CA ASN A 60 7.88 -3.97 -14.48
C ASN A 60 7.04 -2.82 -13.89
N SER A 61 6.33 -2.06 -14.75
CA SER A 61 5.45 -0.99 -14.29
C SER A 61 4.29 -1.52 -13.44
N GLN A 62 3.78 -2.70 -13.75
CA GLN A 62 2.76 -3.39 -12.97
C GLN A 62 3.27 -3.75 -11.58
N SER A 63 4.43 -4.43 -11.50
CA SER A 63 5.02 -4.84 -10.22
C SER A 63 5.28 -3.65 -9.31
N LEU A 64 5.77 -2.51 -9.84
CA LEU A 64 5.95 -1.28 -9.07
C LEU A 64 4.62 -0.68 -8.62
N ALA A 65 3.59 -0.70 -9.48
CA ALA A 65 2.28 -0.17 -9.15
C ALA A 65 1.63 -0.97 -8.00
N GLU A 66 1.73 -2.29 -8.05
CA GLU A 66 1.25 -3.18 -6.99
C GLU A 66 2.01 -2.96 -5.67
N GLN A 67 3.35 -2.90 -5.71
CA GLN A 67 4.17 -2.63 -4.54
C GLN A 67 3.82 -1.29 -3.90
N PHE A 68 3.77 -0.21 -4.67
CA PHE A 68 3.45 1.13 -4.15
C PHE A 68 2.00 1.24 -3.70
N GLY A 69 1.08 0.51 -4.34
CA GLY A 69 -0.30 0.37 -3.91
C GLY A 69 -0.40 -0.20 -2.50
N ASP A 70 0.27 -1.32 -2.25
CA ASP A 70 0.33 -1.97 -0.93
C ASP A 70 0.91 -1.04 0.15
N GLU A 71 1.95 -0.27 -0.18
CA GLU A 71 2.57 0.67 0.77
C GLU A 71 1.66 1.86 1.10
N LEU A 72 0.93 2.39 0.13
CA LEU A 72 -0.06 3.43 0.35
C LEU A 72 -1.25 2.90 1.16
N GLU A 73 -1.71 1.68 0.92
CA GLU A 73 -2.77 1.05 1.70
C GLU A 73 -2.37 0.84 3.16
N LYS A 74 -1.14 0.38 3.43
CA LYS A 74 -0.55 0.30 4.78
C LYS A 74 -0.45 1.68 5.44
N SER A 75 -0.28 2.73 4.65
CA SER A 75 -0.27 4.13 5.12
C SER A 75 -1.67 4.71 5.32
N GLY A 76 -2.74 3.93 5.06
CA GLY A 76 -4.12 4.29 5.35
C GLY A 76 -4.88 4.94 4.21
N PHE A 77 -4.36 4.92 2.98
CA PHE A 77 -5.06 5.37 1.78
C PHE A 77 -5.95 4.26 1.19
N GLU A 78 -6.85 4.63 0.30
CA GLU A 78 -7.54 3.71 -0.60
C GLU A 78 -6.82 3.78 -1.95
N THR A 79 -6.15 2.69 -2.34
CA THR A 79 -5.26 2.72 -3.51
C THR A 79 -5.59 1.61 -4.51
N PRO A 80 -6.64 1.79 -5.32
CA PRO A 80 -6.90 0.86 -6.40
C PRO A 80 -5.80 0.95 -7.47
N VAL A 81 -5.32 -0.21 -7.91
CA VAL A 81 -4.33 -0.35 -8.98
C VAL A 81 -5.03 -0.83 -10.24
N PHE A 82 -4.87 -0.13 -11.34
CA PHE A 82 -5.49 -0.42 -12.64
C PHE A 82 -4.44 -0.60 -13.73
N GLY A 83 -4.64 -1.59 -14.60
CA GLY A 83 -4.02 -1.56 -15.91
C GLY A 83 -4.58 -0.39 -16.74
N ALA A 84 -3.76 0.20 -17.59
CA ALA A 84 -4.21 1.31 -18.42
C ALA A 84 -5.37 0.93 -19.36
N GLU A 85 -5.52 -0.35 -19.72
CA GLU A 85 -6.66 -0.90 -20.46
C GLU A 85 -7.98 -0.81 -19.71
N GLU A 86 -7.94 -0.68 -18.39
CA GLU A 86 -9.11 -0.57 -17.52
C GLU A 86 -9.60 0.86 -17.33
N TYR A 87 -9.12 1.81 -18.15
CA TYR A 87 -9.39 3.25 -17.97
C TYR A 87 -10.88 3.61 -17.92
N GLU A 88 -11.75 2.80 -18.46
CA GLU A 88 -13.21 3.00 -18.39
C GLU A 88 -13.78 2.75 -16.98
N ASN A 89 -13.03 2.07 -16.10
CA ASN A 89 -13.46 1.73 -14.75
C ASN A 89 -13.28 2.90 -13.75
N PHE A 90 -12.64 4.01 -14.15
CA PHE A 90 -12.45 5.18 -13.32
C PHE A 90 -12.61 6.47 -14.12
N ASP A 91 -13.08 7.52 -13.45
CA ASP A 91 -13.36 8.82 -14.04
C ASP A 91 -12.36 9.85 -13.52
N LEU A 92 -11.36 10.19 -14.33
CA LEU A 92 -10.30 11.15 -13.97
C LEU A 92 -10.85 12.52 -13.51
N THR A 93 -12.05 12.90 -13.95
CA THR A 93 -12.65 14.18 -13.55
C THR A 93 -13.13 14.20 -12.11
N LYS A 94 -13.28 13.03 -11.50
CA LYS A 94 -13.71 12.83 -10.11
C LYS A 94 -12.57 12.56 -9.16
N GLU A 95 -11.40 12.18 -9.69
CA GLU A 95 -10.24 11.86 -8.88
C GLU A 95 -9.52 13.14 -8.41
N GLU A 96 -9.06 13.13 -7.17
CA GLU A 96 -8.25 14.21 -6.61
C GLU A 96 -6.74 13.92 -6.78
N PHE A 97 -6.37 12.64 -6.78
CA PHE A 97 -5.00 12.18 -6.97
C PHE A 97 -4.92 11.12 -8.06
N LEU A 98 -3.77 11.03 -8.73
CA LEU A 98 -3.45 10.00 -9.70
C LEU A 98 -1.94 9.76 -9.74
N LEU A 99 -1.54 8.50 -9.66
CA LEU A 99 -0.19 8.09 -9.97
C LEU A 99 -0.18 7.31 -11.29
N ILE A 100 0.74 7.62 -12.18
CA ILE A 100 0.94 6.86 -13.43
C ILE A 100 2.34 6.28 -13.42
N ILE A 101 2.46 4.98 -13.66
CA ILE A 101 3.73 4.27 -13.84
C ILE A 101 3.75 3.68 -15.24
N SER A 102 4.58 4.22 -16.12
CA SER A 102 4.52 3.88 -17.55
C SER A 102 5.87 3.51 -18.11
N SER A 103 5.96 2.34 -18.70
CA SER A 103 7.07 2.01 -19.61
C SER A 103 6.87 2.67 -20.97
N THR A 104 7.95 2.71 -21.76
CA THR A 104 7.96 3.18 -23.15
C THR A 104 8.25 2.01 -24.06
N TRP A 105 7.51 1.88 -25.15
CA TRP A 105 7.70 0.83 -26.16
C TRP A 105 8.21 1.41 -27.49
N GLY A 106 9.02 0.61 -28.21
CA GLY A 106 9.47 0.96 -29.56
C GLY A 106 10.08 2.36 -29.66
N ASP A 107 9.60 3.14 -30.60
CA ASP A 107 10.07 4.51 -30.91
C ASP A 107 9.38 5.59 -30.03
N GLY A 108 9.08 5.27 -28.81
CA GLY A 108 8.42 6.21 -27.86
C GLY A 108 6.90 6.05 -27.82
N ASP A 109 6.41 4.88 -28.22
CA ASP A 109 5.00 4.55 -28.22
C ASP A 109 4.50 4.04 -26.86
N PRO A 110 3.18 4.11 -26.60
CA PRO A 110 2.61 3.50 -25.41
C PRO A 110 2.73 1.96 -25.48
N PRO A 111 2.89 1.27 -24.35
CA PRO A 111 2.67 -0.15 -24.27
C PRO A 111 1.29 -0.54 -24.78
N ASP A 112 1.12 -1.78 -25.28
CA ASP A 112 -0.13 -2.25 -25.88
C ASP A 112 -1.35 -2.01 -24.99
N ASN A 113 -1.20 -2.21 -23.67
CA ASN A 113 -2.27 -2.01 -22.69
C ASN A 113 -2.62 -0.52 -22.45
N ALA A 114 -1.86 0.42 -22.97
CA ALA A 114 -2.05 1.85 -22.74
C ALA A 114 -2.47 2.64 -23.98
N VAL A 115 -2.58 1.99 -25.14
CA VAL A 115 -2.92 2.67 -26.41
C VAL A 115 -4.27 3.39 -26.31
N ASP A 116 -5.31 2.70 -25.84
CA ASP A 116 -6.65 3.25 -25.77
C ASP A 116 -6.77 4.32 -24.67
N PHE A 117 -6.12 4.12 -23.52
CA PHE A 117 -6.04 5.13 -22.47
C PHE A 117 -5.34 6.40 -22.96
N TRP A 118 -4.20 6.25 -23.65
CA TRP A 118 -3.49 7.38 -24.24
C TRP A 118 -4.37 8.14 -25.24
N ASN A 119 -5.03 7.44 -26.17
CA ASN A 119 -5.94 8.03 -27.14
C ASN A 119 -7.09 8.76 -26.44
N HIS A 120 -7.65 8.19 -25.37
CA HIS A 120 -8.72 8.78 -24.59
C HIS A 120 -8.31 10.12 -23.97
N ILE A 121 -7.20 10.14 -23.20
CA ILE A 121 -6.75 11.38 -22.53
C ILE A 121 -6.19 12.41 -23.52
N ASN A 122 -5.67 11.97 -24.68
CA ASN A 122 -5.11 12.85 -25.70
C ASN A 122 -6.16 13.41 -26.66
N SER A 123 -7.40 13.00 -26.51
CA SER A 123 -8.49 13.53 -27.33
C SER A 123 -8.67 15.05 -27.13
N GLU A 124 -9.03 15.78 -28.21
CA GLU A 124 -9.23 17.23 -28.14
C GLU A 124 -10.38 17.62 -27.20
N ASN A 125 -11.37 16.75 -27.04
CA ASN A 125 -12.56 16.99 -26.24
C ASN A 125 -12.45 16.44 -24.81
N HIS A 126 -11.28 15.99 -24.36
CA HIS A 126 -11.12 15.50 -22.99
C HIS A 126 -11.42 16.63 -21.99
N PRO A 127 -12.22 16.36 -20.93
CA PRO A 127 -12.53 17.35 -19.92
C PRO A 127 -11.30 17.88 -19.21
N ARG A 128 -11.38 19.11 -18.68
CA ARG A 128 -10.33 19.70 -17.84
C ARG A 128 -10.21 18.96 -16.52
N LEU A 129 -8.97 18.81 -16.03
CA LEU A 129 -8.63 18.06 -14.81
C LEU A 129 -8.06 18.99 -13.72
N GLU A 130 -8.64 20.19 -13.55
CA GLU A 130 -8.09 21.24 -12.68
C GLU A 130 -8.02 20.87 -11.18
N LYS A 131 -8.79 19.86 -10.75
CA LYS A 131 -8.77 19.35 -9.37
C LYS A 131 -7.76 18.25 -9.16
N LEU A 132 -7.33 17.59 -10.24
CA LEU A 132 -6.43 16.44 -10.17
C LEU A 132 -5.01 16.86 -9.80
N GLN A 133 -4.45 16.18 -8.82
CA GLN A 133 -3.02 16.20 -8.50
C GLN A 133 -2.40 14.88 -8.96
N TYR A 134 -1.32 14.94 -9.70
CA TYR A 134 -0.74 13.73 -10.30
C TYR A 134 0.76 13.67 -10.16
N SER A 135 1.29 12.46 -10.28
CA SER A 135 2.71 12.23 -10.48
C SER A 135 2.92 11.07 -11.45
N VAL A 136 3.98 11.16 -12.25
CA VAL A 136 4.31 10.17 -13.27
C VAL A 136 5.69 9.59 -13.01
N LEU A 137 5.81 8.26 -13.09
CA LEU A 137 7.06 7.54 -13.14
C LEU A 137 7.21 6.89 -14.52
N GLY A 138 8.21 7.31 -15.28
CA GLY A 138 8.57 6.71 -16.56
C GLY A 138 9.64 5.65 -16.39
N LEU A 139 9.45 4.47 -17.01
CA LEU A 139 10.46 3.43 -17.13
C LEU A 139 10.94 3.36 -18.58
N GLY A 140 12.24 3.21 -18.75
CA GLY A 140 12.87 3.13 -20.07
C GLY A 140 14.27 2.56 -19.99
N ASP A 141 15.03 2.71 -21.07
CA ASP A 141 16.43 2.36 -21.18
C ASP A 141 17.12 3.52 -21.92
N LYS A 142 18.12 4.13 -21.28
CA LYS A 142 18.88 5.26 -21.84
C LYS A 142 19.65 4.93 -23.11
N ASN A 143 19.80 3.66 -23.44
CA ASN A 143 20.38 3.27 -24.71
C ASN A 143 19.46 3.52 -25.92
N TYR A 144 18.18 3.78 -25.68
CA TYR A 144 17.20 4.12 -26.71
C TYR A 144 16.97 5.62 -26.83
N LEU A 145 16.73 6.07 -28.06
CA LEU A 145 16.55 7.49 -28.39
C LEU A 145 15.37 8.13 -27.62
N HIS A 146 14.32 7.37 -27.39
CA HIS A 146 13.07 7.81 -26.78
C HIS A 146 12.94 7.35 -25.30
N PHE A 147 14.02 7.54 -24.54
CA PHE A 147 14.07 7.21 -23.12
C PHE A 147 12.91 7.85 -22.36
N CYS A 148 12.10 7.04 -21.66
CA CYS A 148 10.93 7.43 -20.85
C CYS A 148 9.91 8.33 -21.56
N ALA A 149 9.88 8.31 -22.91
CA ALA A 149 9.05 9.24 -23.70
C ALA A 149 7.55 9.14 -23.37
N MET A 150 7.06 7.95 -23.04
CA MET A 150 5.63 7.79 -22.72
C MET A 150 5.28 8.43 -21.38
N GLY A 151 6.17 8.29 -20.36
CA GLY A 151 6.04 9.02 -19.10
C GLY A 151 6.03 10.53 -19.31
N GLU A 152 6.89 11.05 -20.20
CA GLU A 152 6.91 12.46 -20.57
C GLU A 152 5.61 12.92 -21.24
N LYS A 153 5.08 12.10 -22.17
CA LYS A 153 3.83 12.39 -22.86
C LYS A 153 2.65 12.46 -21.88
N PHE A 154 2.52 11.50 -20.96
CA PHE A 154 1.49 11.54 -19.92
C PHE A 154 1.61 12.77 -19.03
N ASP A 155 2.80 13.07 -18.56
CA ASP A 155 3.07 14.22 -17.69
C ASP A 155 2.68 15.55 -18.35
N LYS A 156 3.09 15.76 -19.61
CA LYS A 156 2.74 16.96 -20.39
C LYS A 156 1.23 17.05 -20.63
N ARG A 157 0.62 15.94 -21.03
CA ARG A 157 -0.80 15.94 -21.37
C ARG A 157 -1.68 16.25 -20.14
N LEU A 158 -1.38 15.68 -18.99
CA LEU A 158 -2.10 15.98 -17.75
C LEU A 158 -1.95 17.46 -17.35
N GLU A 159 -0.75 18.02 -17.51
CA GLU A 159 -0.54 19.47 -17.30
C GLU A 159 -1.37 20.33 -18.25
N GLU A 160 -1.41 19.99 -19.56
CA GLU A 160 -2.25 20.68 -20.54
C GLU A 160 -3.74 20.62 -20.19
N LEU A 161 -4.19 19.51 -19.62
CA LEU A 161 -5.56 19.35 -19.13
C LEU A 161 -5.82 20.13 -17.82
N GLY A 162 -4.82 20.77 -17.23
CA GLY A 162 -4.92 21.62 -16.05
C GLY A 162 -4.67 20.91 -14.75
N ALA A 163 -4.28 19.65 -14.76
CA ALA A 163 -3.88 18.93 -13.58
C ALA A 163 -2.57 19.48 -12.97
N LYS A 164 -2.37 19.29 -11.67
CA LYS A 164 -1.22 19.83 -10.94
C LYS A 164 -0.25 18.71 -10.59
N ARG A 165 1.03 18.91 -10.87
CA ARG A 165 2.05 17.95 -10.42
C ARG A 165 2.14 17.93 -8.91
N LEU A 166 2.00 16.73 -8.33
CA LEU A 166 2.26 16.47 -6.92
C LEU A 166 3.76 16.46 -6.63
N THR A 167 4.52 15.73 -7.48
CA THR A 167 5.99 15.70 -7.49
C THR A 167 6.50 15.83 -8.93
N PRO A 168 7.78 16.19 -9.14
CA PRO A 168 8.40 16.07 -10.45
C PRO A 168 8.29 14.63 -10.99
N ARG A 169 8.21 14.51 -12.32
CA ARG A 169 8.27 13.20 -13.00
C ARG A 169 9.56 12.47 -12.65
N GLY A 170 9.45 11.18 -12.33
CA GLY A 170 10.59 10.26 -12.22
C GLY A 170 10.90 9.62 -13.58
N GLU A 171 12.18 9.38 -13.85
CA GLU A 171 12.66 8.70 -15.06
C GLU A 171 13.64 7.60 -14.66
N CYS A 172 13.23 6.36 -14.83
CA CYS A 172 13.97 5.17 -14.45
C CYS A 172 14.66 4.54 -15.65
N ASP A 173 15.94 4.24 -15.52
CA ASP A 173 16.70 3.41 -16.44
C ASP A 173 16.45 1.92 -16.14
N VAL A 174 17.23 1.02 -16.74
CA VAL A 174 17.13 -0.44 -16.54
C VAL A 174 17.25 -0.86 -15.07
N ASP A 175 18.10 -0.18 -14.30
CA ASP A 175 18.24 -0.34 -12.84
C ASP A 175 17.32 0.66 -12.14
N TYR A 176 16.03 0.38 -12.15
CA TYR A 176 14.99 1.35 -11.81
C TYR A 176 14.66 1.45 -10.31
N GLU A 177 15.06 0.48 -9.50
CA GLU A 177 14.57 0.28 -8.14
C GLU A 177 14.84 1.52 -7.26
N GLU A 178 16.09 1.99 -7.20
CA GLU A 178 16.47 3.15 -6.37
C GLU A 178 15.75 4.43 -6.80
N THR A 179 15.69 4.67 -8.12
CA THR A 179 15.03 5.87 -8.67
C THR A 179 13.51 5.82 -8.43
N ALA A 180 12.90 4.64 -8.55
CA ALA A 180 11.49 4.45 -8.29
C ALA A 180 11.14 4.67 -6.82
N GLU A 181 11.96 4.15 -5.90
CA GLU A 181 11.81 4.38 -4.46
C GLU A 181 11.95 5.86 -4.09
N ASP A 182 12.95 6.55 -4.64
CA ASP A 182 13.16 7.98 -4.39
C ASP A 182 11.97 8.82 -4.88
N TRP A 183 11.44 8.51 -6.07
CA TRP A 183 10.24 9.17 -6.59
C TRP A 183 9.05 8.90 -5.67
N PHE A 184 8.81 7.65 -5.26
CA PHE A 184 7.72 7.27 -4.40
C PHE A 184 7.81 7.91 -3.01
N ASN A 185 9.00 7.97 -2.42
CA ASN A 185 9.25 8.69 -1.17
C ASN A 185 8.92 10.19 -1.30
N GLY A 186 9.16 10.78 -2.47
CA GLY A 186 8.74 12.14 -2.81
C GLY A 186 7.23 12.30 -2.80
N VAL A 187 6.49 11.33 -3.39
CA VAL A 187 5.03 11.28 -3.38
C VAL A 187 4.49 11.18 -1.96
N LEU A 188 4.97 10.23 -1.16
CA LEU A 188 4.55 10.04 0.24
C LEU A 188 4.73 11.31 1.08
N LYS A 189 5.87 11.99 0.97
CA LYS A 189 6.13 13.26 1.67
C LYS A 189 5.10 14.35 1.33
N LYS A 190 4.64 14.40 0.08
CA LYS A 190 3.65 15.38 -0.36
C LYS A 190 2.25 15.03 0.12
N LEU A 191 1.88 13.76 0.05
CA LEU A 191 0.61 13.25 0.58
C LEU A 191 0.51 13.50 2.09
N ASP A 192 1.55 13.17 2.86
CA ASP A 192 1.65 13.44 4.30
C ASP A 192 1.45 14.94 4.64
N THR A 193 1.98 15.82 3.80
CA THR A 193 1.87 17.28 4.00
C THR A 193 0.45 17.77 3.72
N SER A 194 -0.25 17.13 2.79
CA SER A 194 -1.65 17.43 2.47
C SER A 194 -2.60 17.01 3.61
N ILE A 195 -2.34 15.85 4.23
CA ILE A 195 -3.13 15.33 5.36
C ILE A 195 -2.87 16.10 6.66
N LYS A 196 -1.63 16.54 6.91
CA LYS A 196 -1.25 17.32 8.11
C LYS A 196 -1.88 18.72 8.14
N LYS A 197 -2.47 19.20 7.05
CA LYS A 197 -3.31 20.42 7.08
C LYS A 197 -4.68 20.19 7.72
N GLU A 198 -5.14 18.96 7.84
CA GLU A 198 -6.47 18.63 8.41
C GLU A 198 -6.42 18.00 9.80
N THR A 199 -5.26 17.52 10.27
CA THR A 199 -5.16 16.91 11.60
C THR A 199 -4.08 17.58 12.44
N THR A 200 -4.52 18.51 13.31
CA THR A 200 -3.73 18.96 14.45
C THR A 200 -3.38 17.79 15.37
N LYS A 201 -2.08 17.56 15.55
CA LYS A 201 -1.38 16.87 16.65
C LYS A 201 -1.90 15.49 17.07
N ALA A 202 -1.21 14.48 16.60
CA ALA A 202 -0.84 13.33 17.42
C ALA A 202 0.66 13.08 17.20
N ASN A 203 1.43 13.23 18.25
CA ASN A 203 2.84 12.86 18.29
C ASN A 203 2.94 11.34 18.09
N THR A 204 3.57 10.91 17.03
CA THR A 204 4.10 9.54 16.94
C THR A 204 5.56 9.66 16.54
N ASP A 205 6.42 9.76 17.54
CA ASP A 205 7.82 9.38 17.39
C ASP A 205 7.80 7.85 17.17
N GLY A 206 7.76 7.43 15.90
CA GLY A 206 7.75 6.01 15.55
C GLY A 206 9.08 5.37 15.94
N TYR A 207 9.04 4.24 16.62
CA TYR A 207 10.22 3.42 16.88
C TYR A 207 10.67 2.76 15.56
N SER A 208 11.99 2.59 15.40
CA SER A 208 12.61 2.04 14.20
C SER A 208 13.93 1.38 14.56
N LYS A 209 14.55 0.67 13.61
CA LYS A 209 15.89 0.08 13.80
C LYS A 209 16.95 1.11 14.24
N LYS A 210 16.80 2.40 13.85
CA LYS A 210 17.69 3.51 14.27
C LYS A 210 17.27 4.17 15.57
N ASN A 211 16.02 3.99 15.98
CA ASN A 211 15.44 4.53 17.22
C ASN A 211 14.58 3.44 17.87
N PRO A 212 15.18 2.40 18.47
CA PRO A 212 14.44 1.27 19.01
C PRO A 212 13.66 1.66 20.26
N PHE A 213 12.52 1.00 20.50
CA PHE A 213 11.80 1.13 21.76
C PHE A 213 12.63 0.56 22.91
N PRO A 214 12.86 1.31 24.00
CA PRO A 214 13.60 0.82 25.15
C PRO A 214 12.74 -0.13 26.01
N ALA A 215 12.47 -1.32 25.48
CA ALA A 215 11.63 -2.30 26.14
C ALA A 215 12.28 -2.83 27.43
N LYS A 216 11.49 -2.91 28.52
CA LYS A 216 11.94 -3.51 29.76
C LYS A 216 11.93 -5.04 29.66
N VAL A 217 13.01 -5.69 30.02
CA VAL A 217 13.05 -7.15 30.16
C VAL A 217 12.27 -7.55 31.42
N ILE A 218 11.19 -8.33 31.25
CA ILE A 218 10.37 -8.84 32.36
C ILE A 218 10.87 -10.20 32.83
N LEU A 219 11.31 -11.03 31.88
CA LEU A 219 11.82 -12.37 32.16
C LEU A 219 13.03 -12.66 31.28
N ASN A 220 14.04 -13.28 31.87
CA ASN A 220 15.17 -13.86 31.14
C ASN A 220 15.53 -15.19 31.81
N LYS A 221 15.20 -16.32 31.20
CA LYS A 221 15.36 -17.65 31.75
C LYS A 221 16.16 -18.53 30.81
N ASN A 222 17.27 -19.10 31.30
CA ASN A 222 17.98 -20.13 30.54
C ASN A 222 17.14 -21.42 30.52
N LEU A 223 16.95 -21.98 29.34
CA LEU A 223 16.18 -23.20 29.09
C LEU A 223 17.02 -24.46 29.05
N ASN A 224 18.34 -24.33 29.01
CA ASN A 224 19.23 -25.47 28.96
C ASN A 224 19.53 -26.01 30.40
N GLU A 225 19.78 -27.31 30.49
CA GLU A 225 20.25 -27.93 31.69
C GLU A 225 21.71 -27.52 32.01
N GLN A 226 22.14 -27.68 33.29
CA GLN A 226 23.44 -27.18 33.78
C GLN A 226 24.65 -27.77 33.06
N GLU A 227 24.53 -28.94 32.44
CA GLU A 227 25.62 -29.63 31.72
C GLU A 227 25.71 -29.24 30.25
N SER A 228 24.80 -28.43 29.72
CA SER A 228 24.77 -28.00 28.31
C SER A 228 25.85 -26.96 28.04
N GLN A 229 26.66 -27.19 26.99
CA GLN A 229 27.59 -26.18 26.46
C GLN A 229 26.94 -25.08 25.69
N LYS A 230 25.63 -25.19 25.38
CA LYS A 230 24.80 -24.16 24.70
C LYS A 230 23.91 -23.45 25.71
N GLN A 231 23.65 -22.18 25.48
CA GLN A 231 22.71 -21.38 26.26
C GLN A 231 21.58 -20.90 25.34
N THR A 232 20.37 -21.32 25.65
CA THR A 232 19.15 -20.85 25.01
C THR A 232 18.31 -20.13 26.05
N HIS A 233 17.98 -18.88 25.80
CA HIS A 233 17.22 -18.07 26.75
C HIS A 233 15.81 -17.82 26.25
N HIS A 234 14.82 -17.98 27.13
CA HIS A 234 13.51 -17.41 26.97
C HIS A 234 13.54 -16.00 27.54
N VAL A 235 13.24 -15.01 26.70
CA VAL A 235 13.27 -13.60 27.09
C VAL A 235 11.90 -12.98 26.79
N GLU A 236 11.34 -12.30 27.78
CA GLU A 236 10.08 -11.55 27.63
C GLU A 236 10.36 -10.06 27.80
N PHE A 237 9.75 -9.26 26.93
CA PHE A 237 9.84 -7.80 26.96
C PHE A 237 8.48 -7.16 27.22
N ASP A 238 8.47 -6.12 28.04
CA ASP A 238 7.31 -5.26 28.22
C ASP A 238 7.24 -4.23 27.10
N LEU A 239 6.24 -4.34 26.25
CA LEU A 239 5.97 -3.42 25.14
C LEU A 239 4.87 -2.39 25.46
N SER A 240 4.43 -2.33 26.72
CA SER A 240 3.41 -1.37 27.16
C SER A 240 3.84 0.06 26.85
N GLY A 241 2.99 0.81 26.16
CA GLY A 241 3.24 2.20 25.79
C GLY A 241 4.08 2.38 24.50
N SER A 242 4.51 1.29 23.84
CA SER A 242 5.23 1.39 22.56
C SER A 242 4.32 1.67 21.37
N ASN A 243 3.04 1.32 21.43
CA ASN A 243 2.11 1.26 20.29
C ASN A 243 2.60 0.36 19.13
N LEU A 244 3.55 -0.56 19.41
CA LEU A 244 4.00 -1.55 18.46
C LEU A 244 2.95 -2.66 18.33
N SER A 245 2.63 -3.02 17.09
CA SER A 245 1.89 -4.23 16.73
C SER A 245 2.77 -5.11 15.88
N TYR A 246 2.69 -6.41 16.04
CA TYR A 246 3.44 -7.38 15.25
C TYR A 246 2.65 -8.68 15.10
N GLU A 247 2.96 -9.41 14.06
CA GLU A 247 2.41 -10.74 13.79
C GLU A 247 3.51 -11.80 13.91
N ALA A 248 3.11 -13.06 14.07
CA ALA A 248 4.08 -14.15 14.14
C ALA A 248 4.84 -14.28 12.80
N GLY A 249 6.16 -14.05 12.85
CA GLY A 249 7.04 -14.04 11.69
C GLY A 249 7.68 -12.68 11.40
N ASP A 250 7.19 -11.62 12.02
CA ASP A 250 7.78 -10.29 11.90
C ASP A 250 9.18 -10.23 12.55
N VAL A 251 10.04 -9.38 11.98
CA VAL A 251 11.34 -9.03 12.58
C VAL A 251 11.16 -7.73 13.36
N LEU A 252 11.36 -7.81 14.66
CA LEU A 252 11.31 -6.69 15.58
C LEU A 252 12.65 -5.97 15.72
#